data_fd8c3760c15d314b9f92bc431077ce17
#
_entry.id   fd8c3760c15d314b9f92bc431077ce17
#
_cell.length_a   1.000
_cell.length_b   1.000
_cell.length_c   1.000
_cell.angle_alpha   90.00
_cell.angle_beta   90.00
_cell.angle_gamma   90.00
#
_symmetry.space_group_name_H-M   'P 1'
#
loop_
_entity.id
_entity.type
_entity.pdbx_description
1 polymer ?
#
loop_
_entity_poly.entity_id
_entity_poly.type
_entity_poly.pdbx_seq_one_letter_code
_entity_poly.pdbx_strand_id
1 'polypeptide(L)'
;MKMQTRRGVKAARNVTVAAAAVFGLVLGSTGTAGAVVDDQNRIVSDGHEVIVTQEDTFIQGVPPIGGSPLSREWFHNGRGIANIVGPDAADFEGSTFQFGYQFAWSGSLDGSIGIAWSSPQAELEVAASPGKVYVPVTEPDPNNPDQTRPVLIDDPNSDNPEDKIPAYTIDPDASAVDVENTLTVDSILPQFTAGIELTPAPGIEELVVAEGEFDGDYKHVQFANVHGAATGVLGAVSVRPFVRVITANGDNVTTYGKVWTI
;
A
#
# COMPACT_ATOMS: atom_id res chain seq x y z
N MET A 1 2.42 -64.80 25.82
CA MET A 1 1.76 -63.60 25.31
C MET A 1 2.80 -62.47 25.30
N LYS A 2 3.45 -62.21 24.11
CA LYS A 2 4.55 -61.22 24.01
C LYS A 2 4.02 -60.00 23.31
N MET A 3 3.97 -58.86 24.05
CA MET A 3 3.69 -57.54 23.50
C MET A 3 4.93 -57.03 22.81
N GLN A 4 4.86 -56.80 21.52
CA GLN A 4 5.89 -56.07 20.75
C GLN A 4 5.59 -54.59 20.77
N THR A 5 6.47 -53.85 21.40
CA THR A 5 6.51 -52.37 21.35
C THR A 5 7.17 -51.93 20.06
N ARG A 6 6.39 -51.34 19.14
CA ARG A 6 6.95 -50.68 17.93
C ARG A 6 7.52 -49.34 18.34
N ARG A 7 8.84 -49.23 18.32
CA ARG A 7 9.57 -47.95 18.37
C ARG A 7 9.44 -47.29 17.02
N GLY A 8 8.72 -46.15 16.97
CA GLY A 8 8.71 -45.28 15.83
C GLY A 8 10.06 -44.54 15.72
N VAL A 9 10.76 -44.76 14.61
CA VAL A 9 11.95 -44.03 14.25
C VAL A 9 11.50 -42.68 13.74
N LYS A 10 11.77 -41.62 14.52
CA LYS A 10 11.66 -40.24 14.04
C LYS A 10 12.84 -40.01 13.10
N ALA A 11 12.58 -39.94 11.81
CA ALA A 11 13.54 -39.50 10.83
C ALA A 11 13.82 -38.00 11.05
N ALA A 12 14.99 -37.71 11.59
CA ALA A 12 15.52 -36.36 11.60
C ALA A 12 15.84 -35.98 10.14
N ARG A 13 14.99 -35.12 9.56
CA ARG A 13 15.32 -34.44 8.30
C ARG A 13 16.33 -33.36 8.63
N ASN A 14 17.58 -33.66 8.36
CA ASN A 14 18.62 -32.64 8.28
C ASN A 14 18.31 -31.81 7.02
N VAL A 15 17.67 -30.66 7.22
CA VAL A 15 17.60 -29.62 6.19
C VAL A 15 18.95 -28.89 6.24
N THR A 16 19.82 -29.27 5.33
CA THR A 16 21.02 -28.51 5.05
C THR A 16 20.57 -27.26 4.30
N VAL A 17 20.45 -26.14 5.00
CA VAL A 17 20.26 -24.85 4.36
C VAL A 17 21.58 -24.51 3.69
N ALA A 18 21.66 -24.77 2.39
CA ALA A 18 22.71 -24.22 1.57
C ALA A 18 22.41 -22.73 1.44
N ALA A 19 23.16 -21.91 2.18
CA ALA A 19 23.24 -20.47 1.95
C ALA A 19 23.88 -20.28 0.57
N ALA A 20 23.04 -20.26 -0.47
CA ALA A 20 23.44 -19.80 -1.79
C ALA A 20 23.53 -18.27 -1.69
N ALA A 21 24.74 -17.77 -1.45
CA ALA A 21 25.07 -16.38 -1.73
C ALA A 21 24.92 -16.19 -3.24
N VAL A 22 23.73 -15.80 -3.66
CA VAL A 22 23.50 -15.37 -5.04
C VAL A 22 24.12 -13.98 -5.19
N PHE A 23 25.41 -13.95 -5.45
CA PHE A 23 26.00 -12.84 -6.15
C PHE A 23 25.47 -12.86 -7.57
N GLY A 24 24.28 -12.28 -7.75
CA GLY A 24 23.73 -12.05 -9.07
C GLY A 24 24.56 -11.00 -9.79
N LEU A 25 25.67 -11.41 -10.38
CA LEU A 25 26.29 -10.65 -11.46
C LEU A 25 25.31 -10.75 -12.65
N VAL A 26 24.46 -9.77 -12.79
CA VAL A 26 23.66 -9.61 -14.02
C VAL A 26 24.61 -9.11 -15.09
N LEU A 27 25.37 -10.03 -15.69
CA LEU A 27 26.00 -9.81 -16.97
C LEU A 27 24.87 -9.80 -18.01
N GLY A 28 24.72 -8.68 -18.67
CA GLY A 28 23.69 -8.35 -19.63
C GLY A 28 23.24 -9.52 -20.50
N SER A 29 22.00 -9.94 -20.32
CA SER A 29 21.28 -10.72 -21.31
C SER A 29 20.37 -9.76 -22.09
N THR A 30 20.67 -9.61 -23.34
CA THR A 30 19.80 -8.94 -24.32
C THR A 30 18.46 -9.66 -24.37
N GLY A 31 17.39 -9.04 -23.86
CA GLY A 31 16.05 -9.44 -24.25
C GLY A 31 14.98 -9.71 -23.20
N THR A 32 15.24 -9.56 -21.91
CA THR A 32 14.19 -9.50 -20.89
C THR A 32 14.32 -8.20 -20.10
N ALA A 33 13.24 -7.46 -19.94
CA ALA A 33 13.18 -6.27 -19.09
C ALA A 33 13.31 -6.74 -17.62
N GLY A 34 14.51 -7.10 -17.19
CA GLY A 34 14.83 -7.33 -15.79
C GLY A 34 15.08 -6.00 -15.11
N ALA A 35 14.56 -5.82 -13.89
CA ALA A 35 14.86 -4.67 -13.08
C ALA A 35 16.38 -4.55 -12.84
N VAL A 36 16.89 -3.33 -12.90
CA VAL A 36 18.30 -3.06 -12.63
C VAL A 36 18.45 -2.74 -11.15
N VAL A 37 19.22 -3.56 -10.45
CA VAL A 37 19.58 -3.30 -9.04
C VAL A 37 20.57 -2.14 -9.00
N ASP A 38 20.19 -1.05 -8.33
CA ASP A 38 21.01 0.14 -8.17
C ASP A 38 21.91 0.05 -6.94
N ASP A 39 21.35 -0.42 -5.82
CA ASP A 39 22.06 -0.67 -4.58
C ASP A 39 21.32 -1.69 -3.70
N GLN A 40 22.08 -2.39 -2.86
CA GLN A 40 21.55 -3.39 -1.94
C GLN A 40 22.36 -3.44 -0.65
N ASN A 41 21.70 -3.57 0.48
CA ASN A 41 22.34 -3.79 1.77
C ASN A 41 21.56 -4.84 2.58
N ARG A 42 22.22 -5.40 3.60
CA ARG A 42 21.65 -6.48 4.43
C ARG A 42 22.22 -6.50 5.84
N ILE A 43 21.41 -6.98 6.76
CA ILE A 43 21.83 -7.34 8.12
C ILE A 43 21.23 -8.69 8.51
N VAL A 44 21.79 -9.29 9.57
CA VAL A 44 21.16 -10.44 10.23
C VAL A 44 20.48 -9.93 11.49
N SER A 45 19.18 -10.18 11.59
CA SER A 45 18.34 -9.82 12.74
C SER A 45 17.54 -11.04 13.16
N ASP A 46 17.66 -11.44 14.40
CA ASP A 46 16.93 -12.55 15.03
C ASP A 46 17.03 -13.88 14.23
N GLY A 47 18.22 -14.15 13.67
CA GLY A 47 18.47 -15.32 12.84
C GLY A 47 17.97 -15.26 11.40
N HIS A 48 17.37 -14.14 11.00
CA HIS A 48 16.90 -13.86 9.65
C HIS A 48 17.84 -12.88 8.95
N GLU A 49 17.99 -13.02 7.65
CA GLU A 49 18.68 -12.03 6.83
C GLU A 49 17.66 -11.02 6.28
N VAL A 50 17.78 -9.77 6.71
CA VAL A 50 16.95 -8.65 6.23
C VAL A 50 17.71 -7.94 5.13
N ILE A 51 17.18 -7.96 3.93
CA ILE A 51 17.78 -7.43 2.71
C ILE A 51 16.94 -6.27 2.21
N VAL A 52 17.56 -5.13 1.96
CA VAL A 52 16.94 -3.99 1.32
C VAL A 52 17.59 -3.70 -0.02
N THR A 53 16.77 -3.43 -1.03
CA THR A 53 17.24 -3.25 -2.41
C THR A 53 16.57 -2.03 -3.03
N GLN A 54 17.33 -1.28 -3.81
CA GLN A 54 16.80 -0.26 -4.73
C GLN A 54 16.97 -0.73 -6.16
N GLU A 55 15.93 -0.54 -6.97
CA GLU A 55 15.90 -0.94 -8.37
C GLU A 55 15.30 0.14 -9.25
N ASP A 56 15.76 0.18 -10.50
CA ASP A 56 15.23 1.02 -11.57
C ASP A 56 15.16 2.51 -11.21
N THR A 57 16.10 2.98 -10.39
CA THR A 57 16.15 4.36 -9.93
C THR A 57 16.56 5.28 -11.08
N PHE A 58 15.68 6.23 -11.38
CA PHE A 58 15.95 7.28 -12.34
C PHE A 58 15.39 8.61 -11.84
N ILE A 59 16.25 9.60 -11.64
CA ILE A 59 15.88 10.96 -11.27
C ILE A 59 16.28 11.90 -12.41
N GLN A 60 15.30 12.61 -12.93
CA GLN A 60 15.48 13.57 -14.02
C GLN A 60 15.22 15.00 -13.54
N GLY A 61 16.26 15.83 -13.50
CA GLY A 61 16.10 17.27 -13.33
C GLY A 61 15.45 17.90 -14.56
N VAL A 62 14.53 18.79 -14.32
CA VAL A 62 13.82 19.54 -15.37
C VAL A 62 13.88 21.04 -15.08
N PRO A 63 13.77 21.91 -16.10
CA PRO A 63 13.64 23.34 -15.85
C PRO A 63 12.40 23.63 -15.00
N PRO A 64 12.53 24.47 -13.95
CA PRO A 64 11.40 24.83 -13.09
C PRO A 64 10.28 25.48 -13.91
N ILE A 65 9.04 25.03 -13.73
CA ILE A 65 7.89 25.55 -14.48
C ILE A 65 7.67 27.06 -14.22
N GLY A 66 8.01 27.51 -13.00
CA GLY A 66 7.96 28.94 -12.66
C GLY A 66 9.11 29.79 -13.20
N GLY A 67 10.10 29.19 -13.88
CA GLY A 67 11.24 29.89 -14.49
C GLY A 67 12.19 30.56 -13.49
N SER A 68 12.06 30.30 -12.20
CA SER A 68 12.93 30.92 -11.18
C SER A 68 14.33 30.32 -11.20
N PRO A 69 15.39 31.11 -11.24
CA PRO A 69 16.77 30.62 -11.15
C PRO A 69 17.12 30.04 -9.77
N LEU A 70 16.31 30.33 -8.75
CA LEU A 70 16.44 29.82 -7.38
C LEU A 70 15.60 28.57 -7.14
N SER A 71 15.02 27.98 -8.18
CA SER A 71 14.22 26.76 -8.07
C SER A 71 14.86 25.62 -8.84
N ARG A 72 14.60 24.40 -8.38
CA ARG A 72 14.97 23.16 -9.04
C ARG A 72 13.77 22.22 -9.02
N GLU A 73 13.55 21.53 -10.11
CA GLU A 73 12.48 20.53 -10.23
C GLU A 73 13.02 19.23 -10.78
N TRP A 74 12.43 18.13 -10.35
CA TRP A 74 12.80 16.79 -10.83
C TRP A 74 11.62 15.83 -10.76
N PHE A 75 11.75 14.75 -11.51
CA PHE A 75 10.87 13.59 -11.44
C PHE A 75 11.68 12.36 -11.08
N HIS A 76 11.09 11.46 -10.27
CA HIS A 76 11.72 10.24 -9.83
C HIS A 76 10.87 9.03 -10.19
N ASN A 77 11.52 8.01 -10.74
CA ASN A 77 11.02 6.66 -10.89
C ASN A 77 11.96 5.73 -10.14
N GLY A 78 11.43 4.69 -9.49
CA GLY A 78 12.24 3.71 -8.79
C GLY A 78 11.41 2.77 -7.96
N ARG A 79 12.04 1.70 -7.49
CA ARG A 79 11.43 0.70 -6.63
C ARG A 79 12.32 0.41 -5.43
N GLY A 80 11.72 0.42 -4.23
CA GLY A 80 12.34 -0.04 -3.00
C GLY A 80 11.76 -1.38 -2.58
N ILE A 81 12.61 -2.30 -2.16
CA ILE A 81 12.23 -3.67 -1.79
C ILE A 81 12.85 -4.01 -0.43
N ALA A 82 12.04 -4.60 0.42
CA ALA A 82 12.47 -5.33 1.62
C ALA A 82 12.22 -6.82 1.41
N ASN A 83 13.20 -7.65 1.70
CA ASN A 83 13.09 -9.09 1.64
C ASN A 83 13.75 -9.70 2.89
N ILE A 84 12.99 -10.51 3.61
CA ILE A 84 13.46 -11.19 4.83
C ILE A 84 13.60 -12.67 4.48
N VAL A 85 14.79 -13.23 4.72
CA VAL A 85 15.12 -14.60 4.37
C VAL A 85 15.57 -15.35 5.63
N GLY A 86 14.95 -16.47 5.89
CA GLY A 86 15.28 -17.31 7.04
C GLY A 86 14.20 -18.35 7.34
N PRO A 87 14.40 -19.15 8.39
CA PRO A 87 13.34 -20.02 8.90
C PRO A 87 12.17 -19.17 9.38
N ASP A 88 10.96 -19.54 8.98
CA ASP A 88 9.72 -18.85 9.40
C ASP A 88 9.68 -17.34 9.06
N ALA A 89 10.39 -16.93 7.98
CA ALA A 89 10.44 -15.53 7.55
C ALA A 89 9.06 -14.94 7.21
N ALA A 90 8.12 -15.78 6.78
CA ALA A 90 6.74 -15.37 6.52
C ALA A 90 5.97 -14.97 7.80
N ASP A 91 6.42 -15.42 8.96
CA ASP A 91 5.83 -15.10 10.28
C ASP A 91 6.55 -13.91 10.97
N PHE A 92 7.45 -13.23 10.25
CA PHE A 92 8.15 -12.07 10.78
C PHE A 92 7.18 -10.88 10.84
N GLU A 93 7.03 -10.29 12.02
CA GLU A 93 6.03 -9.26 12.27
C GLU A 93 6.65 -7.92 12.73
N GLY A 94 5.91 -6.84 12.55
CA GLY A 94 6.22 -5.53 13.13
C GLY A 94 7.43 -4.83 12.52
N SER A 95 7.75 -5.11 11.26
CA SER A 95 8.80 -4.38 10.54
C SER A 95 8.25 -3.08 9.95
N THR A 96 9.05 -2.02 10.00
CA THR A 96 8.73 -0.74 9.35
C THR A 96 9.58 -0.58 8.09
N PHE A 97 8.92 -0.32 6.97
CA PHE A 97 9.53 0.02 5.70
C PHE A 97 9.49 1.53 5.50
N GLN A 98 10.61 2.12 5.10
CA GLN A 98 10.70 3.54 4.72
C GLN A 98 11.36 3.67 3.35
N PHE A 99 10.80 4.54 2.52
CA PHE A 99 11.43 5.00 1.29
C PHE A 99 11.45 6.52 1.29
N GLY A 100 12.61 7.11 1.05
CA GLY A 100 12.78 8.55 1.15
C GLY A 100 14.00 9.07 0.39
N TYR A 101 14.34 10.30 0.69
CA TYR A 101 15.49 10.99 0.09
C TYR A 101 16.36 11.64 1.14
N GLN A 102 17.66 11.66 0.88
CA GLN A 102 18.57 12.63 1.47
C GLN A 102 18.76 13.77 0.48
N PHE A 103 18.58 14.97 0.96
CA PHE A 103 18.83 16.21 0.22
C PHE A 103 20.05 16.91 0.77
N ALA A 104 20.88 17.47 -0.13
CA ALA A 104 21.96 18.35 0.26
C ALA A 104 21.95 19.60 -0.59
N TRP A 105 22.19 20.76 0.04
CA TRP A 105 22.24 22.05 -0.62
C TRP A 105 23.44 22.88 -0.12
N SER A 106 23.90 23.79 -0.96
CA SER A 106 25.05 24.63 -0.64
C SER A 106 24.67 25.96 0.06
N GLY A 107 23.40 26.32 0.03
CA GLY A 107 22.83 27.48 0.69
C GLY A 107 21.40 27.74 0.21
N SER A 108 20.64 28.52 0.98
CA SER A 108 19.27 28.89 0.62
C SER A 108 18.94 30.32 1.05
N LEU A 109 17.90 30.89 0.42
CA LEU A 109 17.24 32.15 0.79
C LEU A 109 15.77 31.79 1.13
N ASP A 110 15.50 31.51 2.41
CA ASP A 110 14.19 31.07 2.89
C ASP A 110 13.59 29.97 2.00
N GLY A 111 14.40 28.94 1.72
CA GLY A 111 14.06 27.90 0.78
C GLY A 111 13.32 26.74 1.41
N SER A 112 12.69 25.94 0.56
CA SER A 112 12.05 24.69 0.94
C SER A 112 12.26 23.63 -0.13
N ILE A 113 12.23 22.36 0.27
CA ILE A 113 12.15 21.21 -0.62
C ILE A 113 10.82 20.51 -0.37
N GLY A 114 10.06 20.24 -1.42
CA GLY A 114 8.81 19.52 -1.34
C GLY A 114 8.78 18.35 -2.31
N ILE A 115 8.14 17.27 -1.89
CA ILE A 115 7.81 16.10 -2.70
C ILE A 115 6.30 15.97 -2.71
N ALA A 116 5.73 15.84 -3.90
CA ALA A 116 4.32 15.59 -4.09
C ALA A 116 4.12 14.32 -4.93
N TRP A 117 3.29 13.45 -4.47
CA TRP A 117 2.87 12.27 -5.22
C TRP A 117 1.40 11.98 -4.95
N SER A 118 0.71 11.45 -5.96
CA SER A 118 -0.67 11.04 -5.85
C SER A 118 -0.73 9.52 -5.76
N SER A 119 -1.31 9.02 -4.69
CA SER A 119 -1.71 7.62 -4.59
C SER A 119 -3.23 7.57 -4.70
N PRO A 120 -3.81 6.94 -5.74
CA PRO A 120 -5.23 6.69 -5.76
C PRO A 120 -5.55 5.71 -4.62
N GLN A 121 -6.29 6.18 -3.61
CA GLN A 121 -6.89 5.31 -2.62
C GLN A 121 -8.27 4.92 -3.14
N ALA A 122 -8.45 3.65 -3.42
CA ALA A 122 -9.76 3.05 -3.65
C ALA A 122 -10.08 2.20 -2.42
N GLU A 123 -11.08 2.61 -1.67
CA GLU A 123 -11.61 1.82 -0.56
C GLU A 123 -12.92 1.17 -1.01
N LEU A 124 -12.94 -0.16 -1.01
CA LEU A 124 -14.15 -0.92 -1.26
C LEU A 124 -14.71 -1.35 0.09
N GLU A 125 -15.76 -0.66 0.53
CA GLU A 125 -16.52 -1.08 1.69
C GLU A 125 -17.66 -1.99 1.24
N VAL A 126 -17.65 -3.22 1.73
CA VAL A 126 -18.73 -4.18 1.54
C VAL A 126 -19.44 -4.34 2.88
N ALA A 127 -20.56 -3.64 3.05
CA ALA A 127 -21.40 -3.77 4.22
C ALA A 127 -22.50 -4.79 3.94
N ALA A 128 -22.56 -5.84 4.73
CA ALA A 128 -23.66 -6.78 4.73
C ALA A 128 -24.55 -6.50 5.94
N SER A 129 -25.78 -6.08 5.71
CA SER A 129 -26.77 -5.87 6.77
C SER A 129 -27.91 -6.88 6.65
N PRO A 130 -28.58 -7.26 7.77
CA PRO A 130 -29.78 -8.06 7.70
C PRO A 130 -30.84 -7.32 6.89
N GLY A 131 -31.16 -7.83 5.72
CA GLY A 131 -32.19 -7.30 4.86
C GLY A 131 -33.58 -7.63 5.41
N LYS A 132 -34.54 -6.79 5.06
CA LYS A 132 -35.95 -7.00 5.41
C LYS A 132 -36.65 -7.65 4.23
N VAL A 133 -37.29 -8.79 4.45
CA VAL A 133 -38.15 -9.41 3.44
C VAL A 133 -39.55 -8.87 3.65
N TYR A 134 -40.12 -8.26 2.60
CA TYR A 134 -41.48 -7.77 2.61
C TYR A 134 -42.40 -8.79 1.95
N VAL A 135 -43.42 -9.21 2.67
CA VAL A 135 -44.46 -10.11 2.16
C VAL A 135 -45.80 -9.43 2.10
N PRO A 136 -46.64 -9.71 1.12
CA PRO A 136 -47.96 -9.11 1.06
C PRO A 136 -48.82 -9.57 2.25
N VAL A 137 -49.48 -8.63 2.88
CA VAL A 137 -50.52 -8.93 3.87
C VAL A 137 -51.69 -9.55 3.16
N THR A 138 -52.14 -10.73 3.61
CA THR A 138 -53.25 -11.45 3.00
C THR A 138 -54.39 -11.61 3.97
N GLU A 139 -55.63 -11.61 3.45
CA GLU A 139 -56.86 -11.91 4.18
C GLU A 139 -57.63 -13.04 3.49
N PRO A 140 -58.53 -13.77 4.18
CA PRO A 140 -59.38 -14.76 3.55
C PRO A 140 -60.26 -14.14 2.45
N ASP A 141 -60.36 -14.80 1.31
CA ASP A 141 -61.28 -14.34 0.25
C ASP A 141 -62.74 -14.50 0.70
N PRO A 142 -63.54 -13.42 0.70
CA PRO A 142 -64.97 -13.50 1.09
C PRO A 142 -65.79 -14.47 0.24
N ASN A 143 -65.38 -14.74 -1.00
CA ASN A 143 -66.07 -15.62 -1.92
C ASN A 143 -65.54 -17.07 -1.90
N ASN A 144 -64.34 -17.27 -1.35
CA ASN A 144 -63.72 -18.60 -1.23
C ASN A 144 -62.81 -18.63 0.01
N PRO A 145 -63.33 -19.05 1.18
CA PRO A 145 -62.58 -19.02 2.43
C PRO A 145 -61.29 -19.89 2.47
N ASP A 146 -61.16 -20.79 1.52
CA ASP A 146 -59.96 -21.65 1.38
C ASP A 146 -58.84 -20.95 0.60
N GLN A 147 -59.08 -19.73 0.10
CA GLN A 147 -58.07 -18.91 -0.59
C GLN A 147 -57.85 -17.60 0.16
N THR A 148 -56.66 -17.05 -0.01
CA THR A 148 -56.32 -15.74 0.54
C THR A 148 -56.10 -14.76 -0.60
N ARG A 149 -56.48 -13.49 -0.33
CA ARG A 149 -56.24 -12.36 -1.25
C ARG A 149 -55.38 -11.30 -0.58
N PRO A 150 -54.58 -10.50 -1.32
CA PRO A 150 -53.83 -9.41 -0.73
C PRO A 150 -54.77 -8.33 -0.19
N VAL A 151 -54.43 -7.80 0.96
CA VAL A 151 -55.05 -6.59 1.51
C VAL A 151 -54.59 -5.40 0.68
N LEU A 152 -55.57 -4.62 0.16
CA LEU A 152 -55.27 -3.45 -0.67
C LEU A 152 -55.40 -2.17 0.15
N ILE A 153 -54.42 -1.29 0.01
CA ILE A 153 -54.38 0.05 0.60
C ILE A 153 -54.42 1.12 -0.51
N ASP A 154 -54.73 2.34 -0.16
CA ASP A 154 -54.65 3.45 -1.10
C ASP A 154 -53.20 3.64 -1.59
N ASP A 155 -53.04 3.88 -2.89
CA ASP A 155 -51.73 4.18 -3.44
C ASP A 155 -51.30 5.60 -3.01
N PRO A 156 -50.25 5.76 -2.18
CA PRO A 156 -49.79 7.07 -1.71
C PRO A 156 -49.23 7.94 -2.82
N ASN A 157 -48.95 7.38 -4.00
CA ASN A 157 -48.41 8.11 -5.15
C ASN A 157 -49.52 8.47 -6.19
N SER A 158 -50.76 8.13 -5.92
CA SER A 158 -51.89 8.44 -6.81
C SER A 158 -52.93 9.35 -6.13
N ASP A 159 -53.34 10.38 -6.81
CA ASP A 159 -54.47 11.25 -6.37
C ASP A 159 -55.85 10.62 -6.64
N ASN A 160 -55.91 9.46 -7.28
CA ASN A 160 -57.15 8.74 -7.55
C ASN A 160 -57.46 7.76 -6.41
N PRO A 161 -58.58 7.93 -5.68
CA PRO A 161 -58.93 7.06 -4.55
C PRO A 161 -59.30 5.62 -4.96
N GLU A 162 -59.43 5.34 -6.24
CA GLU A 162 -59.69 3.99 -6.75
C GLU A 162 -58.39 3.19 -6.97
N ASP A 163 -57.25 3.87 -7.00
CA ASP A 163 -55.98 3.20 -7.16
C ASP A 163 -55.53 2.57 -5.84
N LYS A 164 -55.39 1.25 -5.85
CA LYS A 164 -55.05 0.45 -4.69
C LYS A 164 -53.80 -0.37 -4.97
N ILE A 165 -52.94 -0.44 -3.98
CA ILE A 165 -51.73 -1.28 -4.00
C ILE A 165 -51.79 -2.32 -2.89
N PRO A 166 -51.12 -3.48 -3.04
CA PRO A 166 -51.03 -4.46 -1.97
C PRO A 166 -50.27 -3.89 -0.74
N ALA A 167 -50.83 -4.14 0.44
CA ALA A 167 -50.11 -3.87 1.70
C ALA A 167 -49.03 -4.91 1.92
N TYR A 168 -47.87 -4.47 2.39
CA TYR A 168 -46.73 -5.35 2.72
C TYR A 168 -46.38 -5.23 4.19
N THR A 169 -45.94 -6.33 4.76
CA THR A 169 -45.37 -6.40 6.12
C THR A 169 -43.99 -7.07 6.07
N ILE A 170 -43.19 -6.85 7.11
CA ILE A 170 -41.90 -7.52 7.22
C ILE A 170 -42.14 -8.93 7.75
N ASP A 171 -41.63 -9.92 7.03
CA ASP A 171 -41.61 -11.30 7.50
C ASP A 171 -40.50 -11.46 8.56
N PRO A 172 -40.86 -11.74 9.84
CA PRO A 172 -39.86 -11.88 10.91
C PRO A 172 -39.04 -13.17 10.79
N ASP A 173 -39.53 -14.16 10.05
CA ASP A 173 -38.90 -15.48 9.92
C ASP A 173 -38.05 -15.60 8.64
N ALA A 174 -38.16 -14.64 7.74
CA ALA A 174 -37.37 -14.60 6.51
C ALA A 174 -36.08 -13.82 6.69
N SER A 175 -34.97 -14.42 6.27
CA SER A 175 -33.66 -13.78 6.27
C SER A 175 -33.26 -13.38 4.86
N ALA A 176 -33.08 -12.09 4.64
CA ALA A 176 -32.38 -11.55 3.50
C ALA A 176 -31.06 -10.91 3.95
N VAL A 177 -30.11 -10.80 3.05
CA VAL A 177 -28.88 -10.05 3.27
C VAL A 177 -28.85 -8.94 2.25
N ASP A 178 -28.94 -7.71 2.71
CA ASP A 178 -28.66 -6.54 1.89
C ASP A 178 -27.15 -6.35 1.85
N VAL A 179 -26.59 -6.40 0.65
CA VAL A 179 -25.16 -6.14 0.41
C VAL A 179 -25.04 -4.79 -0.25
N GLU A 180 -24.57 -3.82 0.49
CA GLU A 180 -24.26 -2.50 -0.03
C GLU A 180 -22.76 -2.46 -0.37
N ASN A 181 -22.46 -2.24 -1.65
CA ASN A 181 -21.11 -2.08 -2.13
C ASN A 181 -20.86 -0.59 -2.35
N THR A 182 -20.10 0.03 -1.48
CA THR A 182 -19.70 1.42 -1.64
C THR A 182 -18.24 1.45 -2.08
N LEU A 183 -18.00 1.89 -3.31
CA LEU A 183 -16.66 2.21 -3.79
C LEU A 183 -16.43 3.69 -3.55
N THR A 184 -15.63 4.00 -2.52
CA THR A 184 -15.17 5.35 -2.28
C THR A 184 -13.83 5.54 -2.96
N VAL A 185 -13.78 6.40 -3.96
CA VAL A 185 -12.54 6.84 -4.58
C VAL A 185 -12.23 8.21 -3.99
N ASP A 186 -11.39 8.24 -2.96
CA ASP A 186 -10.90 9.48 -2.40
C ASP A 186 -9.82 10.07 -3.30
N SER A 187 -10.11 11.28 -3.75
CA SER A 187 -9.22 12.28 -4.32
C SER A 187 -8.10 11.77 -5.25
N ILE A 188 -8.24 12.03 -6.55
CA ILE A 188 -7.21 11.84 -7.58
C ILE A 188 -6.09 12.90 -7.47
N LEU A 189 -6.15 13.80 -6.50
CA LEU A 189 -5.14 14.85 -6.28
C LEU A 189 -3.99 14.33 -5.42
N PRO A 190 -2.80 14.95 -5.50
CA PRO A 190 -1.65 14.55 -4.70
C PRO A 190 -2.03 14.56 -3.22
N GLN A 191 -2.06 13.37 -2.65
CA GLN A 191 -2.53 13.16 -1.27
C GLN A 191 -1.40 13.24 -0.27
N PHE A 192 -0.17 13.17 -0.75
CA PHE A 192 1.00 13.27 0.06
C PHE A 192 1.86 14.44 -0.40
N THR A 193 2.07 15.38 0.50
CA THR A 193 3.07 16.43 0.33
C THR A 193 3.95 16.39 1.57
N ALA A 194 5.20 16.00 1.40
CA ALA A 194 6.21 16.13 2.43
C ALA A 194 7.16 17.26 2.07
N GLY A 195 7.62 18.00 3.05
CA GLY A 195 8.53 19.10 2.81
C GLY A 195 9.44 19.38 3.99
N ILE A 196 10.58 19.96 3.69
CA ILE A 196 11.56 20.46 4.65
C ILE A 196 11.86 21.93 4.35
N GLU A 197 12.08 22.70 5.39
CA GLU A 197 12.58 24.06 5.28
C GLU A 197 14.11 24.03 5.23
N LEU A 198 14.69 24.85 4.35
CA LEU A 198 16.13 24.89 4.16
C LEU A 198 16.75 25.97 5.01
N THR A 199 17.79 25.60 5.74
CA THR A 199 18.62 26.59 6.43
C THR A 199 19.44 27.44 5.44
N PRO A 200 19.74 28.70 5.73
CA PRO A 200 20.60 29.53 4.88
C PRO A 200 22.01 28.94 4.67
N ALA A 201 22.52 28.22 5.66
CA ALA A 201 23.79 27.52 5.58
C ALA A 201 23.68 26.22 4.78
N PRO A 202 24.81 25.67 4.27
CA PRO A 202 24.81 24.31 3.69
C PRO A 202 24.24 23.30 4.66
N GLY A 203 23.44 22.38 4.16
CA GLY A 203 22.80 21.37 4.98
C GLY A 203 22.59 20.04 4.26
N ILE A 204 22.29 19.02 5.05
CA ILE A 204 21.83 17.70 4.61
C ILE A 204 20.65 17.31 5.48
N GLU A 205 19.54 16.94 4.85
CA GLU A 205 18.32 16.52 5.52
C GLU A 205 17.77 15.23 4.88
N GLU A 206 17.12 14.41 5.71
CA GLU A 206 16.36 13.23 5.24
C GLU A 206 14.87 13.54 5.23
N LEU A 207 14.19 13.11 4.17
CA LEU A 207 12.75 13.19 4.01
C LEU A 207 12.21 11.80 3.67
N VAL A 208 11.44 11.23 4.59
CA VAL A 208 10.71 9.98 4.33
C VAL A 208 9.44 10.32 3.56
N VAL A 209 9.21 9.68 2.42
CA VAL A 209 8.05 9.91 1.55
C VAL A 209 7.06 8.75 1.55
N ALA A 210 7.51 7.56 1.84
CA ALA A 210 6.65 6.41 2.06
C ALA A 210 7.12 5.68 3.31
N GLU A 211 6.20 5.50 4.24
CA GLU A 211 6.42 4.75 5.47
C GLU A 211 5.23 3.85 5.73
N GLY A 212 5.47 2.66 6.21
CA GLY A 212 4.42 1.75 6.62
C GLY A 212 4.97 0.51 7.28
N GLU A 213 4.20 0.00 8.22
CA GLU A 213 4.45 -1.31 8.82
C GLU A 213 4.13 -2.42 7.81
N PHE A 214 4.80 -3.53 7.96
CA PHE A 214 4.51 -4.75 7.22
C PHE A 214 4.87 -5.98 8.04
N ASP A 215 4.11 -7.02 7.78
CA ASP A 215 4.33 -8.36 8.29
C ASP A 215 4.70 -9.29 7.14
N GLY A 216 5.39 -10.38 7.45
CA GLY A 216 5.86 -11.34 6.48
C GLY A 216 7.24 -11.00 5.91
N ASP A 217 7.60 -11.71 4.87
CA ASP A 217 8.95 -11.77 4.32
C ASP A 217 9.22 -10.79 3.18
N TYR A 218 8.19 -10.08 2.69
CA TYR A 218 8.32 -9.24 1.50
C TYR A 218 7.47 -7.97 1.51
N LYS A 219 8.10 -6.84 1.22
CA LYS A 219 7.43 -5.56 1.00
C LYS A 219 8.11 -4.82 -0.14
N HIS A 220 7.34 -4.18 -1.00
CA HIS A 220 7.90 -3.25 -1.98
C HIS A 220 7.05 -2.00 -2.13
N VAL A 221 7.70 -0.92 -2.50
CA VAL A 221 7.07 0.34 -2.89
C VAL A 221 7.68 0.79 -4.20
N GLN A 222 6.83 1.13 -5.16
CA GLN A 222 7.25 1.64 -6.46
C GLN A 222 6.79 3.08 -6.61
N PHE A 223 7.73 3.93 -7.00
CA PHE A 223 7.46 5.30 -7.41
C PHE A 223 7.46 5.40 -8.93
N ALA A 224 6.49 6.09 -9.45
CA ALA A 224 6.39 6.39 -10.87
C ALA A 224 6.10 7.88 -11.04
N ASN A 225 7.05 8.59 -11.61
CA ASN A 225 6.91 10.02 -11.93
C ASN A 225 6.59 10.90 -10.70
N VAL A 226 7.22 10.58 -9.55
CA VAL A 226 7.09 11.40 -8.34
C VAL A 226 7.76 12.76 -8.58
N HIS A 227 7.01 13.83 -8.41
CA HIS A 227 7.49 15.19 -8.60
C HIS A 227 8.15 15.73 -7.33
N GLY A 228 9.32 16.30 -7.48
CA GLY A 228 10.02 17.02 -6.42
C GLY A 228 10.40 18.41 -6.87
N ALA A 229 10.36 19.36 -5.94
CA ALA A 229 10.76 20.73 -6.17
C ALA A 229 11.53 21.30 -4.98
N ALA A 230 12.57 22.06 -5.26
CA ALA A 230 13.29 22.87 -4.30
C ALA A 230 13.18 24.34 -4.70
N THR A 231 12.87 25.20 -3.75
CA THR A 231 12.74 26.65 -3.96
C THR A 231 13.72 27.41 -3.07
N GLY A 232 14.09 28.62 -3.47
CA GLY A 232 14.99 29.47 -2.69
C GLY A 232 16.41 28.91 -2.55
N VAL A 233 16.84 27.99 -3.40
CA VAL A 233 18.17 27.36 -3.32
C VAL A 233 19.23 28.14 -4.08
N LEU A 234 20.41 28.23 -3.50
CA LEU A 234 21.58 28.82 -4.12
C LEU A 234 22.48 27.71 -4.69
N GLY A 235 22.43 27.56 -6.03
CA GLY A 235 23.20 26.52 -6.71
C GLY A 235 22.42 25.22 -6.94
N ALA A 236 23.14 24.13 -6.96
CA ALA A 236 22.56 22.79 -7.20
C ALA A 236 22.02 22.18 -5.90
N VAL A 237 21.03 21.33 -6.05
CA VAL A 237 20.54 20.41 -4.99
C VAL A 237 20.98 19.01 -5.33
N SER A 238 21.56 18.32 -4.37
CA SER A 238 21.86 16.89 -4.48
C SER A 238 20.72 16.08 -3.87
N VAL A 239 20.27 15.07 -4.61
CA VAL A 239 19.19 14.17 -4.22
C VAL A 239 19.73 12.74 -4.21
N ARG A 240 19.57 12.03 -3.10
CA ARG A 240 19.96 10.63 -2.97
C ARG A 240 18.80 9.84 -2.38
N PRO A 241 18.16 8.92 -3.12
CA PRO A 241 17.12 8.06 -2.59
C PRO A 241 17.70 7.05 -1.59
N PHE A 242 16.90 6.64 -0.63
CA PHE A 242 17.22 5.57 0.29
C PHE A 242 16.01 4.67 0.54
N VAL A 243 16.28 3.40 0.85
CA VAL A 243 15.31 2.45 1.39
C VAL A 243 15.81 1.96 2.73
N ARG A 244 14.93 1.91 3.71
CA ARG A 244 15.25 1.49 5.08
C ARG A 244 14.21 0.52 5.60
N VAL A 245 14.70 -0.50 6.31
CA VAL A 245 13.84 -1.39 7.10
C VAL A 245 14.32 -1.33 8.55
N ILE A 246 13.36 -1.17 9.45
CA ILE A 246 13.56 -1.23 10.89
C ILE A 246 12.73 -2.41 11.37
N THR A 247 13.38 -3.38 12.01
CA THR A 247 12.69 -4.57 12.52
C THR A 247 12.05 -4.30 13.88
N ALA A 248 11.16 -5.16 14.34
CA ALA A 248 10.47 -5.01 15.62
C ALA A 248 11.41 -4.91 16.82
N ASN A 249 12.58 -5.53 16.77
CA ASN A 249 13.63 -5.45 17.81
C ASN A 249 14.52 -4.20 17.69
N GLY A 250 14.30 -3.35 16.66
CA GLY A 250 15.03 -2.10 16.45
C GLY A 250 16.27 -2.20 15.57
N ASP A 251 16.57 -3.36 15.00
CA ASP A 251 17.64 -3.47 14.02
C ASP A 251 17.30 -2.69 12.76
N ASN A 252 18.27 -2.02 12.17
CA ASN A 252 18.09 -1.11 11.07
C ASN A 252 19.03 -1.45 9.92
N VAL A 253 18.46 -1.61 8.73
CA VAL A 253 19.23 -1.75 7.50
C VAL A 253 18.78 -0.70 6.49
N THR A 254 19.73 0.02 5.92
CA THR A 254 19.48 1.09 4.95
C THR A 254 20.38 0.89 3.73
N THR A 255 19.81 1.07 2.53
CA THR A 255 20.56 1.18 1.29
C THR A 255 20.40 2.58 0.72
N TYR A 256 21.47 3.14 0.16
CA TYR A 256 21.48 4.46 -0.44
C TYR A 256 21.81 4.36 -1.92
N GLY A 257 20.94 4.89 -2.73
CA GLY A 257 21.17 4.95 -4.16
C GLY A 257 22.23 5.99 -4.56
N LYS A 258 22.39 6.13 -5.86
CA LYS A 258 23.28 7.12 -6.46
C LYS A 258 22.84 8.54 -6.12
N VAL A 259 23.82 9.43 -5.94
CA VAL A 259 23.58 10.89 -5.81
C VAL A 259 23.28 11.48 -7.18
N TRP A 260 22.18 12.22 -7.26
CA TRP A 260 21.78 12.98 -8.43
C TRP A 260 21.90 14.48 -8.13
N THR A 261 22.47 15.23 -9.07
CA THR A 261 22.60 16.68 -8.94
C THR A 261 21.58 17.35 -9.85
N ILE A 262 20.75 18.20 -9.28
CA ILE A 262 19.63 18.89 -9.92
C ILE A 262 19.95 20.39 -10.04
#